data_e499680f1f343045ae76e315107f4caa
#
_entry.id   e499680f1f343045ae76e315107f4caa
#
_cell.length_a   1.000
_cell.length_b   1.000
_cell.length_c   1.000
_cell.angle_alpha   90.00
_cell.angle_beta   90.00
_cell.angle_gamma   90.00
#
_symmetry.space_group_name_H-M   'P 1'
#
loop_
_entity.id
_entity.type
_entity.pdbx_description
1 polymer ?
#
loop_
_entity_poly.entity_id
_entity_poly.type
_entity_poly.pdbx_seq_one_letter_code
_entity_poly.pdbx_strand_id
1 'polypeptide(L)'
;TGAEGFSYDRHGNLLAWTDGNGVVWTMEYGPFDLPVARTDGEGHRWQYRYDKDTLQLTEVINPQGESYRYILDNCGRVTEERDWGGVVWRYRYDADGLCTARVNGLEETILYSRDAAGXLAEVITXEXKXXYXXXKSGRLXGIFSPXGTSQRTGYDERGRVNVTTQGRRAIEYHYPDEHTVIRCILPPEDERDRHPDESLLKTTYRYNAAGELTEVILPGDETLTFSRDEAGREVLRHSNRGFACEQGWNAAGQPVSQRAGFFPAEATWGGLVPSLVREYRYDSAGNVSGVTSREDYGRETRREYRLDRNGQVTAVTASGTGLGYGEGDESYGYDSCGYLKAQSAGRHRISEETDQYAGGHRLKQAGNTQYDYDAAGRMVSRTKHRDGYRPETERFRWDSRDQLTGYCSAQGEQWEYRHDASGRRTEKRCDRQKIRITYLWDGDSIAEIREYRDDKLYSVRHLVFNGFELISQQFSRVRQAHPSVAPQWVTRTNYAVSDLTGRPLMLFNSEGKTVWRPGQTSLWGLALSLPADTGYPDPRGELDPEANPGLLYAGQWQDAESGLCYNRFRYYEPETGMYLVSDPLGLLGGEQTYRYVPNP
;
A
#
# COMPACT_ATOMS: atom_id res chain seq x y z
N THR A 1 17.22 -21.51 12.69
CA THR A 1 16.08 -20.97 13.42
C THR A 1 16.20 -21.35 14.89
N GLY A 2 15.94 -20.38 15.76
CA GLY A 2 15.96 -20.63 17.20
C GLY A 2 14.73 -21.39 17.65
N ALA A 3 14.82 -21.98 18.82
CA ALA A 3 13.70 -22.71 19.39
C ALA A 3 12.65 -21.73 19.94
N GLU A 4 11.39 -22.04 19.69
CA GLU A 4 10.28 -21.33 20.27
C GLU A 4 9.73 -22.09 21.46
N GLY A 5 9.29 -21.36 22.49
CA GLY A 5 8.72 -21.97 23.66
C GLY A 5 7.37 -21.41 23.98
N PHE A 6 6.52 -22.25 24.57
CA PHE A 6 5.19 -21.86 25.00
C PHE A 6 4.92 -22.41 26.38
N SER A 7 4.27 -21.62 27.23
CA SER A 7 3.81 -22.12 28.51
C SER A 7 2.33 -21.76 28.68
N TYR A 8 1.60 -22.63 29.39
CA TYR A 8 0.16 -22.54 29.53
C TYR A 8 -0.25 -22.69 30.98
N ASP A 9 -1.39 -22.10 31.34
CA ASP A 9 -1.97 -22.35 32.65
C ASP A 9 -2.72 -23.68 32.60
N ARG A 10 -3.32 -24.05 33.76
CA ARG A 10 -4.00 -25.36 33.80
C ARG A 10 -5.30 -25.41 33.04
N HIS A 11 -5.82 -24.26 32.59
CA HIS A 11 -6.99 -24.24 31.70
C HIS A 11 -6.59 -24.24 30.23
N GLY A 12 -5.31 -24.29 29.92
CA GLY A 12 -4.83 -24.29 28.55
C GLY A 12 -4.62 -22.92 27.96
N ASN A 13 -4.72 -21.87 28.74
CA ASN A 13 -4.48 -20.51 28.25
C ASN A 13 -3.00 -20.23 28.13
N LEU A 14 -2.61 -19.59 27.02
CA LEU A 14 -1.20 -19.26 26.78
C LEU A 14 -0.75 -18.19 27.76
N LEU A 15 0.25 -18.52 28.61
CA LEU A 15 0.81 -17.56 29.56
C LEU A 15 2.02 -16.84 29.03
N ALA A 16 2.84 -17.52 28.23
CA ALA A 16 4.06 -16.93 27.74
C ALA A 16 4.46 -17.59 26.42
N TRP A 17 5.08 -16.80 25.59
CA TRP A 17 5.64 -17.25 24.35
C TRP A 17 7.04 -16.69 24.24
N THR A 18 8.01 -17.57 23.94
CA THR A 18 9.40 -17.19 23.72
C THR A 18 9.72 -17.38 22.25
N ASP A 19 10.20 -16.33 21.60
CA ASP A 19 10.52 -16.44 20.19
C ASP A 19 11.92 -17.00 19.97
N GLY A 20 12.34 -17.12 18.72
CA GLY A 20 13.61 -17.73 18.37
C GLY A 20 14.83 -16.94 18.84
N ASN A 21 14.65 -15.68 19.20
CA ASN A 21 15.73 -14.85 19.74
C ASN A 21 15.74 -14.83 21.27
N GLY A 22 14.86 -15.61 21.90
CA GLY A 22 14.79 -15.65 23.36
C GLY A 22 13.96 -14.56 23.99
N VAL A 23 13.23 -13.79 23.21
CA VAL A 23 12.39 -12.71 23.71
C VAL A 23 11.06 -13.28 24.18
N VAL A 24 10.60 -12.84 25.34
CA VAL A 24 9.42 -13.42 25.98
C VAL A 24 8.27 -12.41 25.93
N TRP A 25 7.10 -12.92 25.55
CA TRP A 25 5.83 -12.20 25.54
C TRP A 25 4.92 -12.91 26.52
N THR A 26 4.14 -12.16 27.33
CA THR A 26 3.30 -12.78 28.34
C THR A 26 1.86 -12.32 28.24
N MET A 27 0.96 -13.16 28.77
CA MET A 27 -0.47 -12.88 28.88
C MET A 27 -0.92 -13.14 30.31
N GLU A 28 -1.88 -12.33 30.76
CA GLU A 28 -2.53 -12.51 32.06
C GLU A 28 -4.03 -12.67 31.82
N TYR A 29 -4.65 -13.53 32.62
CA TYR A 29 -6.07 -13.85 32.47
C TYR A 29 -6.83 -13.56 33.76
N GLY A 30 -8.07 -13.16 33.59
CA GLY A 30 -8.97 -12.93 34.72
C GLY A 30 -10.14 -13.92 34.68
N PRO A 31 -11.27 -13.54 35.28
CA PRO A 31 -12.43 -14.44 35.30
C PRO A 31 -12.86 -14.84 33.90
N PHE A 32 -13.39 -16.08 33.81
CA PHE A 32 -13.89 -16.65 32.56
C PHE A 32 -12.80 -16.81 31.50
N ASP A 33 -11.53 -16.87 31.94
CA ASP A 33 -10.40 -17.07 31.03
C ASP A 33 -10.28 -15.96 29.99
N LEU A 34 -10.74 -14.75 30.30
CA LEU A 34 -10.58 -13.61 29.43
C LEU A 34 -9.23 -12.94 29.66
N PRO A 35 -8.48 -12.61 28.60
CA PRO A 35 -7.21 -11.94 28.80
C PRO A 35 -7.42 -10.53 29.36
N VAL A 36 -6.72 -10.23 30.45
CA VAL A 36 -6.81 -8.91 31.09
C VAL A 36 -5.57 -8.08 30.89
N ALA A 37 -4.46 -8.68 30.45
CA ALA A 37 -3.24 -7.94 30.16
C ALA A 37 -2.34 -8.73 29.24
N ARG A 38 -1.55 -7.99 28.50
CA ARG A 38 -0.51 -8.54 27.64
C ARG A 38 0.75 -7.69 27.84
N THR A 39 1.90 -8.35 27.96
CA THR A 39 3.18 -7.65 28.01
C THR A 39 4.00 -8.06 26.81
N ASP A 40 4.45 -7.09 26.03
CA ASP A 40 5.19 -7.37 24.81
C ASP A 40 6.67 -7.61 25.08
N GLY A 41 7.46 -7.83 24.03
CA GLY A 41 8.86 -8.19 24.18
C GLY A 41 9.72 -7.11 24.81
N GLU A 42 9.30 -5.86 24.71
CA GLU A 42 10.01 -4.73 25.33
C GLU A 42 9.54 -4.45 26.75
N GLY A 43 8.57 -5.22 27.25
CA GLY A 43 8.06 -5.03 28.59
C GLY A 43 6.91 -4.05 28.71
N HIS A 44 6.33 -3.64 27.61
CA HIS A 44 5.21 -2.70 27.63
C HIS A 44 3.91 -3.46 27.83
N ARG A 45 3.06 -2.95 28.71
CA ARG A 45 1.88 -3.67 29.18
C ARG A 45 0.61 -3.02 28.66
N TRP A 46 -0.25 -3.85 28.05
CA TRP A 46 -1.58 -3.47 27.55
C TRP A 46 -2.60 -4.15 28.44
N GLN A 47 -3.72 -3.49 28.74
CA GLN A 47 -4.74 -4.01 29.63
C GLN A 47 -6.09 -4.01 28.92
N TYR A 48 -6.94 -4.97 29.32
CA TYR A 48 -8.25 -5.18 28.69
C TYR A 48 -9.31 -5.28 29.76
N ARG A 49 -10.45 -4.62 29.53
CA ARG A 49 -11.58 -4.67 30.46
C ARG A 49 -12.84 -5.08 29.71
N TYR A 50 -13.73 -5.73 30.42
CA TYR A 50 -14.89 -6.36 29.84
C TYR A 50 -16.15 -5.97 30.61
N ASP A 51 -17.30 -5.99 29.90
CA ASP A 51 -18.60 -5.82 30.54
C ASP A 51 -18.87 -7.02 31.43
N LYS A 52 -19.35 -6.76 32.65
CA LYS A 52 -19.54 -7.82 33.62
C LYS A 52 -20.63 -8.81 33.21
N ASP A 53 -21.65 -8.33 32.51
CA ASP A 53 -22.80 -9.16 32.20
C ASP A 53 -22.64 -9.88 30.86
N THR A 54 -22.12 -9.19 29.84
CA THR A 54 -22.02 -9.74 28.50
C THR A 54 -20.65 -10.32 28.18
N LEU A 55 -19.65 -10.00 28.99
CA LEU A 55 -18.26 -10.41 28.79
C LEU A 55 -17.66 -9.85 27.48
N GLN A 56 -18.25 -8.77 26.96
CA GLN A 56 -17.72 -8.10 25.78
C GLN A 56 -16.62 -7.12 26.19
N LEU A 57 -15.62 -6.97 25.31
CA LEU A 57 -14.55 -6.01 25.51
C LEU A 57 -15.10 -4.59 25.49
N THR A 58 -14.85 -3.80 26.53
CA THR A 58 -15.31 -2.43 26.60
C THR A 58 -14.17 -1.42 26.67
N GLU A 59 -12.97 -1.85 27.02
CA GLU A 59 -11.87 -0.89 27.15
C GLU A 59 -10.53 -1.58 26.94
N VAL A 60 -9.64 -0.90 26.24
CA VAL A 60 -8.23 -1.27 26.15
C VAL A 60 -7.43 -0.10 26.68
N ILE A 61 -6.47 -0.38 27.57
CA ILE A 61 -5.58 0.64 28.11
C ILE A 61 -4.19 0.37 27.56
N ASN A 62 -3.59 1.34 26.92
CA ASN A 62 -2.29 1.16 26.29
C ASN A 62 -1.17 1.40 27.30
N PRO A 63 0.10 1.14 26.94
CA PRO A 63 1.20 1.31 27.89
C PRO A 63 1.40 2.74 28.39
N GLN A 64 0.85 3.73 27.70
CA GLN A 64 0.94 5.13 28.15
C GLN A 64 -0.22 5.53 29.04
N GLY A 65 -1.15 4.61 29.32
CA GLY A 65 -2.29 4.88 30.16
C GLY A 65 -3.50 5.46 29.45
N GLU A 66 -3.46 5.55 28.13
CA GLU A 66 -4.60 6.03 27.37
C GLU A 66 -5.60 4.91 27.15
N SER A 67 -6.88 5.27 27.03
CA SER A 67 -7.96 4.30 26.88
C SER A 67 -8.62 4.39 25.52
N TYR A 68 -8.98 3.22 24.99
CA TYR A 68 -9.87 3.09 23.87
C TYR A 68 -11.14 2.44 24.41
N ARG A 69 -12.30 3.09 24.24
CA ARG A 69 -13.53 2.65 24.93
C ARG A 69 -14.67 2.41 23.97
N TYR A 70 -15.48 1.40 24.32
CA TYR A 70 -16.77 1.15 23.68
C TYR A 70 -17.86 1.34 24.70
N ILE A 71 -18.93 2.04 24.32
CA ILE A 71 -20.13 2.17 25.13
C ILE A 71 -21.21 1.35 24.45
N LEU A 72 -21.81 0.44 25.23
CA LEU A 72 -22.77 -0.53 24.70
C LEU A 72 -24.17 -0.16 25.12
N ASP A 73 -25.15 -0.53 24.27
CA ASP A 73 -26.56 -0.44 24.66
C ASP A 73 -26.98 -1.70 25.41
N ASN A 74 -28.26 -1.77 25.77
CA ASN A 74 -28.75 -2.91 26.53
C ASN A 74 -28.69 -4.22 25.79
N CYS A 75 -28.56 -4.18 24.47
CA CYS A 75 -28.44 -5.37 23.64
C CYS A 75 -27.00 -5.74 23.34
N GLY A 76 -26.05 -5.00 23.92
CA GLY A 76 -24.63 -5.26 23.70
C GLY A 76 -24.05 -4.68 22.43
N ARG A 77 -24.77 -3.80 21.75
CA ARG A 77 -24.26 -3.18 20.53
C ARG A 77 -23.51 -1.90 20.86
N VAL A 78 -22.44 -1.62 20.12
CA VAL A 78 -21.62 -0.43 20.34
C VAL A 78 -22.39 0.80 19.87
N THR A 79 -22.71 1.70 20.80
CA THR A 79 -23.36 2.95 20.46
C THR A 79 -22.38 4.11 20.38
N GLU A 80 -21.22 3.96 21.03
CA GLU A 80 -20.19 5.01 21.00
C GLU A 80 -18.84 4.34 21.10
N GLU A 81 -17.89 4.89 20.36
CA GLU A 81 -16.52 4.43 20.34
C GLU A 81 -15.62 5.64 20.52
N ARG A 82 -14.70 5.59 21.49
CA ARG A 82 -13.74 6.66 21.74
C ARG A 82 -12.34 6.12 21.57
N ASP A 83 -11.55 6.75 20.71
CA ASP A 83 -10.20 6.28 20.49
C ASP A 83 -9.26 6.83 21.55
N TRP A 84 -7.98 6.50 21.39
CA TRP A 84 -6.93 6.83 22.34
C TRP A 84 -6.83 8.33 22.63
N GLY A 85 -7.14 9.16 21.65
CA GLY A 85 -7.06 10.60 21.78
C GLY A 85 -8.36 11.29 22.06
N GLY A 86 -9.42 10.51 22.30
CA GLY A 86 -10.72 11.08 22.63
C GLY A 86 -11.61 11.41 21.42
N VAL A 87 -11.22 11.00 20.21
CA VAL A 87 -12.09 11.15 19.06
C VAL A 87 -13.26 10.19 19.21
N VAL A 88 -14.46 10.68 18.92
CA VAL A 88 -15.68 9.94 19.20
C VAL A 88 -16.43 9.62 17.92
N TRP A 89 -16.85 8.37 17.79
CA TRP A 89 -17.77 7.92 16.76
C TRP A 89 -19.02 7.39 17.45
N ARG A 90 -20.22 7.69 16.88
CA ARG A 90 -21.48 7.21 17.41
C ARG A 90 -22.22 6.42 16.36
N TYR A 91 -22.99 5.44 16.82
CA TYR A 91 -23.67 4.49 15.94
C TYR A 91 -25.12 4.34 16.36
N ARG A 92 -26.01 4.20 15.38
CA ARG A 92 -27.42 3.88 15.62
C ARG A 92 -27.79 2.62 14.88
N TYR A 93 -28.76 1.92 15.44
CA TYR A 93 -29.16 0.61 14.94
C TYR A 93 -30.67 0.54 14.77
N ASP A 94 -31.13 -0.32 13.85
CA ASP A 94 -32.55 -0.59 13.69
C ASP A 94 -32.97 -1.72 14.63
N ALA A 95 -34.27 -2.12 14.51
CA ALA A 95 -34.80 -3.12 15.40
C ALA A 95 -34.16 -4.49 15.20
N ASP A 96 -33.58 -4.74 14.03
CA ASP A 96 -32.91 -5.99 13.73
C ASP A 96 -31.43 -5.99 14.13
N GLY A 97 -30.96 -4.88 14.70
CA GLY A 97 -29.58 -4.79 15.15
C GLY A 97 -28.59 -4.38 14.07
N LEU A 98 -29.07 -3.94 12.92
CA LEU A 98 -28.19 -3.50 11.84
C LEU A 98 -27.94 -2.01 11.94
N CYS A 99 -26.70 -1.59 11.66
CA CYS A 99 -26.31 -0.19 11.80
C CYS A 99 -27.03 0.66 10.77
N THR A 100 -27.66 1.75 11.23
CA THR A 100 -28.37 2.70 10.36
C THR A 100 -27.68 4.05 10.27
N ALA A 101 -26.74 4.35 11.17
CA ALA A 101 -26.04 5.63 11.13
C ALA A 101 -24.70 5.54 11.82
N ARG A 102 -23.75 6.29 11.27
CA ARG A 102 -22.44 6.48 11.88
C ARG A 102 -22.14 7.98 11.88
N VAL A 103 -21.78 8.50 13.05
CA VAL A 103 -21.51 9.93 13.21
C VAL A 103 -20.08 10.11 13.70
N ASN A 104 -19.28 10.91 13.02
CA ASN A 104 -17.90 11.12 13.43
C ASN A 104 -17.78 12.32 14.38
N GLY A 105 -16.54 12.66 14.76
CA GLY A 105 -16.31 13.73 15.73
C GLY A 105 -16.64 15.13 15.25
N LEU A 106 -16.81 15.31 13.96
CA LEU A 106 -17.29 16.57 13.39
C LEU A 106 -18.79 16.58 13.20
N GLU A 107 -19.51 15.60 13.71
CA GLU A 107 -20.95 15.42 13.53
C GLU A 107 -21.33 15.15 12.08
N GLU A 108 -20.38 14.74 11.26
CA GLU A 108 -20.70 14.26 9.92
C GLU A 108 -21.36 12.91 10.03
N THR A 109 -22.48 12.74 9.35
CA THR A 109 -23.32 11.56 9.50
C THR A 109 -23.38 10.78 8.19
N ILE A 110 -23.17 9.47 8.30
CA ILE A 110 -23.40 8.54 7.20
C ILE A 110 -24.62 7.73 7.58
N LEU A 111 -25.64 7.76 6.72
CA LEU A 111 -26.86 6.99 6.94
C LEU A 111 -26.87 5.75 6.05
N TYR A 112 -27.26 4.64 6.61
CA TYR A 112 -27.37 3.37 5.91
C TYR A 112 -28.82 2.95 5.86
N SER A 113 -29.33 2.70 4.67
CA SER A 113 -30.68 2.22 4.45
C SER A 113 -30.61 0.82 3.90
N ARG A 114 -31.52 -0.04 4.36
CA ARG A 114 -31.46 -1.46 3.99
C ARG A 114 -32.75 -1.91 3.35
N ASP A 115 -32.65 -2.94 2.51
CA ASP A 115 -33.84 -3.52 1.89
C ASP A 115 -34.46 -4.54 2.83
N ALA A 116 -35.53 -5.17 2.34
CA ALA A 116 -36.29 -6.12 3.17
C ALA A 116 -35.48 -7.34 3.58
N ALA A 117 -34.44 -7.66 2.80
CA ALA A 117 -33.57 -8.79 3.10
C ALA A 117 -32.40 -8.42 4.01
N GLY A 118 -32.31 -7.14 4.37
CA GLY A 118 -31.20 -6.67 5.20
C GLY A 118 -29.94 -6.25 4.42
N UNK A 119 -29.85 -6.26 3.21
CA UNK A 119 -28.80 -5.83 2.42
C UNK A 119 -28.84 -4.36 2.36
N LEU A 120 -27.67 -3.87 2.19
CA LEU A 120 -27.50 -2.43 2.12
C LEU A 120 -28.09 -1.87 0.83
N ALA A 121 -29.05 -0.95 0.95
CA ALA A 121 -29.71 -0.36 -0.22
C ALA A 121 -29.18 1.03 -0.55
N GLU A 122 -28.91 1.87 0.45
CA GLU A 122 -28.41 3.22 0.24
C GLU A 122 -27.40 3.59 1.30
N VAL A 123 -26.41 4.38 0.88
CA VAL A 123 -25.50 5.06 1.81
C VAL A 123 -25.62 6.54 1.50
N ILE A 124 -25.98 7.33 2.49
CA ILE A 124 -26.25 8.77 2.33
C ILE A 124 -25.28 9.55 3.18
N THR A 125 -24.60 10.42 2.51
CA THR A 125 -23.69 11.35 3.20
C THR A 125 -24.01 12.78 2.74
N UNK A 126 -23.38 13.44 3.23
CA UNK A 126 -23.52 14.76 2.86
C UNK A 126 -23.17 15.03 1.51
N GLU A 127 -22.25 14.41 1.10
CA GLU A 127 -21.74 14.67 -0.25
C GLU A 127 -22.42 13.84 -1.33
N UNK A 128 -22.74 12.53 -0.93
CA UNK A 128 -23.27 11.73 -1.95
C UNK A 128 -24.32 10.85 -1.40
N LYS A 129 -24.85 10.27 -2.41
CA LYS A 129 -25.84 9.22 -2.11
C LYS A 129 -25.63 8.02 -3.06
N UNK A 130 -25.28 6.92 -2.59
CA UNK A 130 -24.95 5.82 -3.35
C UNK A 130 -26.09 4.86 -3.24
N UNK A 131 -26.49 4.33 -4.23
CA UNK A 131 -27.52 3.41 -4.27
C UNK A 131 -26.99 2.14 -4.66
N TYR A 132 -27.32 1.21 -3.92
CA TYR A 132 -26.80 -0.15 -4.12
C TYR A 132 -27.82 -1.06 -4.76
N UNK A 133 -27.51 -1.64 -5.68
CA UNK A 133 -28.36 -2.49 -6.36
C UNK A 133 -27.81 -3.88 -6.21
N UNK A 134 -28.44 -4.63 -5.71
CA UNK A 134 -28.11 -5.99 -5.51
C UNK A 134 -28.88 -6.78 -6.46
N UNK A 135 -28.35 -7.84 -6.75
CA UNK A 135 -28.98 -8.79 -7.59
C UNK A 135 -29.89 -9.57 -6.74
N LYS A 136 -30.74 -10.52 -7.36
CA LYS A 136 -31.65 -11.38 -6.60
C LYS A 136 -30.89 -12.42 -5.77
N SER A 137 -29.74 -12.83 -6.23
CA SER A 137 -28.90 -13.78 -5.49
C SER A 137 -28.17 -13.14 -4.32
N GLY A 138 -28.31 -11.84 -4.15
CA GLY A 138 -27.60 -11.11 -3.10
C GLY A 138 -26.27 -10.54 -3.52
N ARG A 139 -25.86 -10.81 -4.74
CA ARG A 139 -24.60 -10.22 -5.24
C ARG A 139 -24.82 -8.79 -5.69
N LEU A 140 -23.79 -8.01 -5.46
CA LEU A 140 -23.86 -6.59 -5.80
C LEU A 140 -23.78 -6.42 -7.31
N UNK A 141 -24.74 -5.70 -7.70
CA UNK A 141 -24.83 -5.52 -9.08
C UNK A 141 -24.29 -4.28 -9.52
N GLY A 142 -24.47 -3.38 -8.70
CA GLY A 142 -23.98 -2.07 -9.00
C GLY A 142 -24.11 -1.12 -7.85
N ILE A 143 -23.31 -0.02 -7.93
CA ILE A 143 -23.41 1.11 -7.00
C ILE A 143 -23.56 2.34 -7.89
N PHE A 144 -24.64 3.08 -7.71
CA PHE A 144 -24.96 4.22 -8.54
C PHE A 144 -24.78 5.49 -7.73
N SER A 145 -24.11 6.47 -8.32
CA SER A 145 -23.84 7.75 -7.69
C SER A 145 -24.15 8.87 -8.67
N PRO A 146 -25.15 9.70 -8.39
CA PRO A 146 -25.43 10.84 -9.30
C PRO A 146 -24.24 11.78 -9.50
N UNK A 147 -23.60 11.83 -8.52
CA UNK A 147 -22.54 12.77 -8.58
C UNK A 147 -21.26 12.15 -8.74
N GLY A 148 -21.14 11.20 -8.99
CA GLY A 148 -19.85 10.58 -9.08
C GLY A 148 -19.82 9.42 -10.03
N THR A 149 -18.79 8.60 -9.87
CA THR A 149 -18.58 7.49 -10.77
C THR A 149 -19.38 6.28 -10.32
N SER A 150 -20.33 5.89 -11.16
CA SER A 150 -21.12 4.69 -10.90
C SER A 150 -20.35 3.46 -11.30
N GLN A 151 -20.67 2.34 -10.66
CA GLN A 151 -20.03 1.05 -10.92
C GLN A 151 -21.08 0.01 -11.17
N ARG A 152 -20.79 -0.91 -12.09
CA ARG A 152 -21.62 -2.07 -12.32
C ARG A 152 -20.76 -3.31 -12.41
N THR A 153 -21.30 -4.42 -11.94
CA THR A 153 -20.62 -5.70 -12.04
C THR A 153 -21.60 -6.71 -12.63
N GLY A 154 -21.18 -7.36 -13.72
CA GLY A 154 -21.95 -8.44 -14.30
C GLY A 154 -21.31 -9.78 -13.96
N TYR A 155 -22.14 -10.82 -13.97
CA TYR A 155 -21.70 -12.16 -13.60
C TYR A 155 -22.11 -13.16 -14.68
N ASP A 156 -21.30 -14.19 -14.83
CA ASP A 156 -21.66 -15.27 -15.74
C ASP A 156 -22.55 -16.29 -15.02
N GLU A 157 -22.90 -17.36 -15.71
CA GLU A 157 -23.80 -18.37 -15.17
C GLU A 157 -23.25 -19.07 -13.94
N ARG A 158 -21.91 -19.10 -13.79
CA ARG A 158 -21.26 -19.73 -12.66
C ARG A 158 -20.99 -18.77 -11.52
N GLY A 159 -21.45 -17.53 -11.64
CA GLY A 159 -21.28 -16.53 -10.60
C GLY A 159 -19.95 -15.80 -10.61
N ARG A 160 -19.16 -16.00 -11.66
CA ARG A 160 -17.87 -15.29 -11.77
C ARG A 160 -18.11 -13.93 -12.44
N VAL A 161 -17.31 -12.95 -12.03
CA VAL A 161 -17.40 -11.61 -12.62
C VAL A 161 -17.02 -11.70 -14.09
N ASN A 162 -17.91 -11.24 -15.00
CA ASN A 162 -17.58 -11.22 -16.42
C ASN A 162 -17.45 -9.81 -16.99
N VAL A 163 -17.89 -8.79 -16.27
CA VAL A 163 -17.66 -7.41 -16.68
C VAL A 163 -17.76 -6.49 -15.48
N THR A 164 -16.92 -5.47 -15.46
CA THR A 164 -17.08 -4.36 -14.51
C THR A 164 -17.07 -3.07 -15.30
N THR A 165 -17.95 -2.14 -14.93
CA THR A 165 -17.93 -0.80 -15.50
C THR A 165 -17.65 0.21 -14.40
N GLN A 166 -16.89 1.24 -14.74
CA GLN A 166 -16.52 2.32 -13.86
C GLN A 166 -16.75 3.60 -14.66
N GLY A 167 -17.87 4.28 -14.39
CA GLY A 167 -18.28 5.36 -15.27
C GLY A 167 -18.51 4.83 -16.68
N ARG A 168 -17.78 5.38 -17.63
CA ARG A 168 -17.88 4.95 -19.03
C ARG A 168 -16.81 3.95 -19.44
N ARG A 169 -15.98 3.50 -18.51
CA ARG A 169 -14.93 2.54 -18.81
C ARG A 169 -15.36 1.15 -18.38
N ALA A 170 -14.85 0.15 -19.08
CA ALA A 170 -15.25 -1.23 -18.81
C ALA A 170 -14.07 -2.18 -18.93
N ILE A 171 -14.09 -3.22 -18.09
CA ILE A 171 -13.18 -4.35 -18.18
C ILE A 171 -14.02 -5.61 -18.27
N GLU A 172 -13.73 -6.46 -19.25
CA GLU A 172 -14.38 -7.75 -19.38
C GLU A 172 -13.43 -8.85 -18.95
N TYR A 173 -14.02 -9.92 -18.41
CA TYR A 173 -13.28 -11.10 -17.99
C TYR A 173 -13.89 -12.31 -18.65
N HIS A 174 -13.03 -13.13 -19.26
CA HIS A 174 -13.45 -14.34 -19.94
C HIS A 174 -12.72 -15.52 -19.35
N TYR A 175 -13.39 -16.65 -19.27
CA TYR A 175 -12.87 -17.85 -18.63
C TYR A 175 -12.96 -19.01 -19.61
N PRO A 176 -11.98 -19.17 -20.51
CA PRO A 176 -12.08 -20.25 -21.51
C PRO A 176 -12.02 -21.64 -20.90
N ASP A 177 -11.36 -21.77 -19.75
CA ASP A 177 -11.31 -23.03 -19.05
C ASP A 177 -11.14 -22.72 -17.55
N GLU A 178 -10.96 -23.78 -16.75
CA GLU A 178 -10.92 -23.62 -15.29
C GLU A 178 -9.63 -22.96 -14.79
N HIS A 179 -8.62 -22.86 -15.65
CA HIS A 179 -7.32 -22.38 -15.21
C HIS A 179 -6.87 -21.13 -15.96
N THR A 180 -7.75 -20.52 -16.72
CA THR A 180 -7.40 -19.37 -17.54
C THR A 180 -8.39 -18.23 -17.31
N VAL A 181 -7.85 -17.02 -17.12
CA VAL A 181 -8.65 -15.80 -17.05
C VAL A 181 -8.11 -14.85 -18.12
N ILE A 182 -9.00 -14.31 -18.93
CA ILE A 182 -8.63 -13.28 -19.92
C ILE A 182 -9.27 -11.97 -19.50
N ARG A 183 -8.43 -10.98 -19.22
CA ARG A 183 -8.89 -9.64 -18.88
C ARG A 183 -8.81 -8.76 -20.11
N CYS A 184 -9.93 -8.13 -20.48
CA CYS A 184 -9.99 -7.25 -21.65
C CYS A 184 -10.36 -5.86 -21.20
N ILE A 185 -9.44 -4.91 -21.33
CA ILE A 185 -9.73 -3.52 -21.04
C ILE A 185 -10.26 -2.89 -22.30
N LEU A 186 -11.51 -2.42 -22.25
CA LEU A 186 -12.13 -1.82 -23.42
C LEU A 186 -11.67 -0.38 -23.58
N PRO A 187 -11.47 0.08 -24.83
CA PRO A 187 -11.01 1.46 -25.03
C PRO A 187 -12.04 2.48 -24.58
N PRO A 188 -11.62 3.70 -24.24
CA PRO A 188 -12.57 4.75 -23.93
C PRO A 188 -13.54 4.99 -25.09
N GLU A 189 -14.77 5.39 -24.75
CA GLU A 189 -15.76 5.66 -25.78
C GLU A 189 -15.39 6.88 -26.64
N ASP A 190 -14.83 7.91 -26.02
CA ASP A 190 -14.44 9.13 -26.71
C ASP A 190 -13.11 8.92 -27.40
N GLU A 191 -13.09 9.10 -28.71
CA GLU A 191 -11.86 8.90 -29.48
C GLU A 191 -10.73 9.83 -29.06
N ARG A 192 -11.06 11.00 -28.53
CA ARG A 192 -10.03 11.92 -28.06
C ARG A 192 -9.23 11.36 -26.89
N ASP A 193 -9.79 10.41 -26.15
CA ASP A 193 -9.13 9.79 -25.02
C ASP A 193 -8.36 8.54 -25.39
N ARG A 194 -8.32 8.18 -26.66
CA ARG A 194 -7.72 6.92 -27.09
C ARG A 194 -6.28 7.09 -27.57
N HIS A 195 -5.49 6.10 -27.24
CA HIS A 195 -4.20 5.90 -27.89
C HIS A 195 -4.46 5.45 -29.32
N PRO A 196 -3.70 5.90 -30.32
CA PRO A 196 -3.99 5.55 -31.72
C PRO A 196 -4.06 4.05 -32.00
N ASP A 197 -3.26 3.24 -31.30
CA ASP A 197 -3.23 1.81 -31.52
C ASP A 197 -4.09 1.03 -30.54
N GLU A 198 -4.88 1.72 -29.73
CA GLU A 198 -5.66 1.10 -28.68
C GLU A 198 -6.98 0.60 -29.24
N SER A 199 -7.14 -0.72 -29.33
CA SER A 199 -8.43 -1.28 -29.66
C SER A 199 -8.96 -2.08 -28.49
N LEU A 200 -8.17 -3.05 -28.02
CA LEU A 200 -8.58 -3.92 -26.93
C LEU A 200 -7.31 -4.39 -26.25
N LEU A 201 -7.18 -4.12 -24.96
CA LEU A 201 -6.00 -4.57 -24.21
C LEU A 201 -6.32 -5.88 -23.52
N LYS A 202 -5.81 -6.94 -24.09
CA LYS A 202 -6.11 -8.30 -23.67
C LYS A 202 -4.92 -8.88 -22.92
N THR A 203 -5.17 -9.35 -21.70
CA THR A 203 -4.15 -10.01 -20.88
C THR A 203 -4.66 -11.37 -20.47
N THR A 204 -3.88 -12.40 -20.72
CA THR A 204 -4.26 -13.77 -20.36
C THR A 204 -3.46 -14.20 -19.15
N TYR A 205 -4.15 -14.71 -18.13
CA TYR A 205 -3.54 -15.24 -16.93
C TYR A 205 -3.80 -16.74 -16.89
N ARG A 206 -2.74 -17.53 -16.73
CA ARG A 206 -2.88 -18.99 -16.61
C ARG A 206 -2.40 -19.44 -15.25
N TYR A 207 -3.12 -20.40 -14.70
CA TYR A 207 -2.88 -20.91 -13.35
C TYR A 207 -2.72 -22.42 -13.39
N ASN A 208 -1.97 -22.95 -12.42
CA ASN A 208 -1.88 -24.41 -12.29
C ASN A 208 -3.06 -24.92 -11.45
N ALA A 209 -3.07 -26.24 -11.19
CA ALA A 209 -4.19 -26.83 -10.46
C ALA A 209 -4.30 -26.31 -9.01
N ALA A 210 -3.18 -25.82 -8.45
CA ALA A 210 -3.17 -25.25 -7.10
C ALA A 210 -3.60 -23.78 -7.09
N GLY A 211 -3.92 -23.20 -8.26
CA GLY A 211 -4.34 -21.80 -8.33
C GLY A 211 -3.20 -20.81 -8.39
N GLU A 212 -1.98 -21.27 -8.64
CA GLU A 212 -0.82 -20.39 -8.72
C GLU A 212 -0.58 -19.95 -10.15
N LEU A 213 -0.17 -18.70 -10.33
CA LEU A 213 0.06 -18.11 -11.64
C LEU A 213 1.25 -18.78 -12.34
N THR A 214 1.05 -19.26 -13.58
CA THR A 214 2.11 -19.89 -14.35
C THR A 214 2.50 -19.11 -15.58
N GLU A 215 1.61 -18.29 -16.11
CA GLU A 215 1.92 -17.55 -17.32
C GLU A 215 1.04 -16.31 -17.43
N VAL A 216 1.63 -15.24 -17.90
CA VAL A 216 0.90 -14.02 -18.28
C VAL A 216 1.23 -13.72 -19.73
N ILE A 217 0.18 -13.56 -20.54
CA ILE A 217 0.34 -13.18 -21.95
C ILE A 217 -0.19 -11.77 -22.09
N LEU A 218 0.69 -10.86 -22.48
CA LEU A 218 0.39 -9.43 -22.57
C LEU A 218 0.14 -9.02 -24.01
N PRO A 219 -0.49 -7.87 -24.25
CA PRO A 219 -0.54 -7.31 -25.61
C PRO A 219 0.85 -7.15 -26.19
N GLY A 220 0.97 -7.32 -27.52
CA GLY A 220 2.24 -7.13 -28.21
C GLY A 220 3.13 -8.35 -28.23
N ASP A 221 2.54 -9.53 -28.07
CA ASP A 221 3.30 -10.79 -28.13
C ASP A 221 4.37 -10.87 -27.06
N GLU A 222 4.06 -10.36 -25.88
CA GLU A 222 4.92 -10.43 -24.71
C GLU A 222 4.37 -11.49 -23.78
N THR A 223 5.22 -12.41 -23.35
CA THR A 223 4.80 -13.42 -22.37
C THR A 223 5.78 -13.47 -21.21
N LEU A 224 5.25 -13.81 -20.06
CA LEU A 224 6.05 -14.03 -18.85
C LEU A 224 5.62 -15.37 -18.27
N THR A 225 6.58 -16.25 -18.05
CA THR A 225 6.33 -17.60 -17.56
C THR A 225 6.95 -17.75 -16.17
N PHE A 226 6.22 -18.42 -15.27
CA PHE A 226 6.63 -18.63 -13.90
C PHE A 226 6.86 -20.12 -13.67
N SER A 227 8.02 -20.49 -13.14
CA SER A 227 8.36 -21.87 -12.81
C SER A 227 8.47 -22.01 -11.31
N ARG A 228 8.04 -23.16 -10.79
CA ARG A 228 8.02 -23.39 -9.35
C ARG A 228 8.71 -24.70 -9.01
N ASP A 229 9.18 -24.79 -7.76
CA ASP A 229 9.76 -26.03 -7.26
C ASP A 229 8.64 -26.95 -6.76
N GLU A 230 9.04 -28.09 -6.21
CA GLU A 230 8.05 -29.08 -5.77
C GLU A 230 7.20 -28.59 -4.62
N ALA A 231 7.68 -27.62 -3.85
CA ALA A 231 6.91 -27.03 -2.75
C ALA A 231 5.99 -25.91 -3.22
N GLY A 232 5.96 -25.59 -4.51
CA GLY A 232 5.13 -24.54 -5.06
C GLY A 232 5.73 -23.16 -5.00
N ARG A 233 7.00 -23.04 -4.61
CA ARG A 233 7.65 -21.73 -4.52
C ARG A 233 8.19 -21.33 -5.88
N GLU A 234 8.01 -20.06 -6.21
CA GLU A 234 8.49 -19.55 -7.49
C GLU A 234 10.02 -19.51 -7.50
N VAL A 235 10.63 -20.15 -8.48
CA VAL A 235 12.09 -20.18 -8.60
C VAL A 235 12.59 -19.43 -9.83
N LEU A 236 11.73 -19.21 -10.82
CA LEU A 236 12.12 -18.50 -12.03
C LEU A 236 10.91 -17.86 -12.68
N ARG A 237 11.06 -16.61 -13.10
CA ARG A 237 10.13 -16.03 -14.07
C ARG A 237 10.95 -15.50 -15.21
N HIS A 238 10.43 -15.66 -16.44
CA HIS A 238 11.18 -15.19 -17.58
C HIS A 238 10.24 -14.79 -18.72
N SER A 239 10.69 -13.83 -19.49
CA SER A 239 9.93 -13.39 -20.64
C SER A 239 10.34 -14.18 -21.88
N ASN A 240 9.53 -14.07 -22.93
CA ASN A 240 9.86 -14.73 -24.18
C ASN A 240 10.95 -14.00 -24.96
N ARG A 241 11.49 -12.91 -24.43
CA ARG A 241 12.50 -12.13 -25.15
C ARG A 241 13.81 -11.99 -24.38
N GLY A 242 13.94 -12.70 -23.24
CA GLY A 242 15.20 -12.77 -22.56
C GLY A 242 15.24 -12.27 -21.12
N PHE A 243 14.27 -11.48 -20.68
CA PHE A 243 14.23 -11.09 -19.26
C PHE A 243 14.05 -12.31 -18.39
N ALA A 244 14.76 -12.35 -17.25
CA ALA A 244 14.61 -13.45 -16.31
C ALA A 244 14.92 -12.98 -14.89
N CYS A 245 14.24 -13.61 -13.92
CA CYS A 245 14.48 -13.40 -12.50
C CYS A 245 14.44 -14.75 -11.82
N GLU A 246 15.54 -15.10 -11.15
CA GLU A 246 15.65 -16.34 -10.37
C GLU A 246 15.50 -16.03 -8.91
N GLN A 247 14.85 -16.93 -8.17
CA GLN A 247 14.69 -16.80 -6.74
C GLN A 247 15.17 -18.07 -6.04
N GLY A 248 15.86 -17.90 -4.91
CA GLY A 248 16.32 -19.01 -4.10
C GLY A 248 15.67 -18.98 -2.74
N TRP A 249 15.52 -20.16 -2.13
CA TRP A 249 14.83 -20.35 -0.87
C TRP A 249 15.65 -21.19 0.07
N ASN A 250 15.52 -20.93 1.38
CA ASN A 250 16.18 -21.79 2.36
C ASN A 250 15.21 -22.89 2.79
N ALA A 251 15.68 -23.76 3.69
CA ALA A 251 14.89 -24.90 4.12
C ALA A 251 13.65 -24.50 4.90
N ALA A 252 13.65 -23.30 5.48
CA ALA A 252 12.50 -22.81 6.22
C ALA A 252 11.46 -22.13 5.32
N GLY A 253 11.69 -22.09 4.01
CA GLY A 253 10.77 -21.47 3.07
C GLY A 253 10.90 -19.97 2.95
N GLN A 254 12.00 -19.41 3.41
CA GLN A 254 12.25 -17.98 3.32
C GLN A 254 13.05 -17.67 2.06
N PRO A 255 12.71 -16.59 1.34
CA PRO A 255 13.51 -16.22 0.17
C PRO A 255 14.89 -15.72 0.61
N VAL A 256 15.93 -16.27 0.00
CA VAL A 256 17.30 -15.90 0.36
C VAL A 256 18.05 -15.24 -0.79
N SER A 257 17.56 -15.34 -2.02
CA SER A 257 18.24 -14.70 -3.13
C SER A 257 17.29 -14.33 -4.25
N GLN A 258 17.64 -13.27 -4.95
CA GLN A 258 17.00 -12.87 -6.20
C GLN A 258 18.11 -12.50 -7.16
N ARG A 259 18.01 -12.98 -8.41
CA ARG A 259 18.93 -12.60 -9.47
C ARG A 259 18.11 -12.26 -10.69
N ALA A 260 18.29 -11.06 -11.24
CA ALA A 260 17.45 -10.59 -12.34
C ALA A 260 18.32 -9.95 -13.42
N GLY A 261 18.00 -10.24 -14.68
CA GLY A 261 18.72 -9.72 -15.81
C GLY A 261 18.25 -10.40 -17.08
N PHE A 262 19.18 -10.91 -17.87
CA PHE A 262 18.80 -11.52 -19.13
C PHE A 262 19.49 -12.86 -19.35
N PHE A 263 18.80 -13.72 -20.11
CA PHE A 263 19.38 -14.93 -20.66
C PHE A 263 19.88 -14.60 -22.06
N PRO A 264 21.19 -14.74 -22.33
CA PRO A 264 21.66 -14.58 -23.70
C PRO A 264 21.00 -15.64 -24.59
N ALA A 265 20.70 -15.26 -25.83
CA ALA A 265 20.04 -16.18 -26.76
C ALA A 265 20.84 -17.46 -26.99
N GLU A 266 22.15 -17.38 -26.86
CA GLU A 266 23.03 -18.51 -27.12
C GLU A 266 23.34 -19.31 -25.87
N ALA A 267 22.77 -18.93 -24.72
CA ALA A 267 23.09 -19.63 -23.48
C ALA A 267 22.45 -21.00 -23.49
N THR A 268 23.27 -22.02 -23.28
CA THR A 268 22.78 -23.37 -23.13
C THR A 268 22.82 -23.85 -21.68
N TRP A 269 23.43 -23.06 -20.82
CA TRP A 269 23.61 -23.41 -19.42
C TRP A 269 23.47 -22.19 -18.53
N GLY A 270 22.59 -22.29 -17.57
CA GLY A 270 22.53 -21.38 -16.44
C GLY A 270 23.01 -19.97 -16.73
N GLY A 271 22.75 -19.52 -17.91
CA GLY A 271 23.41 -18.36 -18.42
C GLY A 271 22.78 -17.04 -18.07
N LEU A 272 22.02 -16.96 -16.97
CA LEU A 272 21.48 -15.66 -16.55
C LEU A 272 22.62 -14.69 -16.30
N VAL A 273 22.59 -13.55 -16.96
CA VAL A 273 23.51 -12.45 -16.73
C VAL A 273 22.77 -11.41 -15.90
N PRO A 274 23.06 -11.30 -14.61
CA PRO A 274 22.25 -10.46 -13.75
C PRO A 274 22.68 -9.01 -13.80
N SER A 275 21.69 -8.11 -13.75
CA SER A 275 21.89 -6.70 -13.48
C SER A 275 21.56 -6.38 -12.03
N LEU A 276 20.94 -7.32 -11.33
CA LEU A 276 20.58 -7.17 -9.92
C LEU A 276 20.76 -8.52 -9.25
N VAL A 277 21.50 -8.53 -8.14
CA VAL A 277 21.63 -9.70 -7.29
C VAL A 277 21.35 -9.26 -5.86
N ARG A 278 20.37 -9.88 -5.22
CA ARG A 278 20.06 -9.58 -3.83
C ARG A 278 20.12 -10.84 -3.01
N GLU A 279 20.67 -10.71 -1.80
CA GLU A 279 20.76 -11.80 -0.86
C GLU A 279 20.18 -11.33 0.47
N TYR A 280 19.39 -12.18 1.07
CA TYR A 280 18.68 -11.87 2.31
C TYR A 280 19.17 -12.80 3.42
N ARG A 281 19.36 -12.22 4.60
CA ARG A 281 19.76 -12.98 5.79
C ARG A 281 18.71 -12.80 6.86
N TYR A 282 18.51 -13.82 7.67
CA TYR A 282 17.47 -13.83 8.69
C TYR A 282 18.06 -14.15 10.05
N ASP A 283 17.43 -13.62 11.11
CA ASP A 283 17.82 -13.97 12.46
C ASP A 283 17.08 -15.23 12.90
N SER A 284 17.30 -15.64 14.16
CA SER A 284 16.73 -16.88 14.66
C SER A 284 15.22 -16.83 14.82
N ALA A 285 14.63 -15.66 14.87
CA ALA A 285 13.18 -15.51 14.95
C ALA A 285 12.53 -15.35 13.57
N GLY A 286 13.32 -15.37 12.49
CA GLY A 286 12.79 -15.25 11.14
C GLY A 286 12.70 -13.84 10.62
N ASN A 287 13.23 -12.85 11.34
CA ASN A 287 13.27 -11.47 10.86
C ASN A 287 14.42 -11.28 9.90
N VAL A 288 14.23 -10.42 8.91
CA VAL A 288 15.34 -10.07 8.01
C VAL A 288 16.39 -9.32 8.82
N SER A 289 17.61 -9.87 8.86
CA SER A 289 18.71 -9.25 9.61
C SER A 289 19.68 -8.52 8.69
N GLY A 290 19.64 -8.76 7.40
CA GLY A 290 20.51 -8.07 6.48
C GLY A 290 20.17 -8.35 5.04
N VAL A 291 20.57 -7.41 4.18
CA VAL A 291 20.38 -7.52 2.74
C VAL A 291 21.66 -7.08 2.06
N THR A 292 22.14 -7.87 1.12
CA THR A 292 23.25 -7.48 0.25
C THR A 292 22.68 -7.33 -1.16
N SER A 293 22.94 -6.19 -1.80
CA SER A 293 22.43 -5.91 -3.13
C SER A 293 23.58 -5.51 -4.04
N ARG A 294 23.70 -6.20 -5.17
CA ARG A 294 24.66 -5.84 -6.22
C ARG A 294 23.88 -5.46 -7.46
N GLU A 295 24.28 -4.35 -8.05
CA GLU A 295 23.59 -3.83 -9.23
C GLU A 295 24.57 -3.64 -10.37
N ASP A 296 24.08 -3.11 -11.46
CA ASP A 296 24.86 -2.84 -12.65
C ASP A 296 26.18 -2.14 -12.31
N TYR A 297 27.22 -2.50 -13.04
CA TYR A 297 28.55 -1.89 -12.91
C TYR A 297 29.22 -2.18 -11.58
N GLY A 298 28.83 -3.30 -10.97
CA GLY A 298 29.52 -3.77 -9.78
C GLY A 298 29.22 -3.02 -8.50
N ARG A 299 28.21 -2.20 -8.48
CA ARG A 299 27.84 -1.51 -7.24
C ARG A 299 27.26 -2.52 -6.25
N GLU A 300 27.79 -2.50 -5.05
CA GLU A 300 27.31 -3.41 -4.01
C GLU A 300 27.02 -2.61 -2.77
N THR A 301 25.87 -2.85 -2.17
CA THR A 301 25.52 -2.26 -0.88
C THR A 301 25.11 -3.37 0.06
N ARG A 302 25.44 -3.19 1.34
CA ARG A 302 25.05 -4.08 2.40
C ARG A 302 24.28 -3.27 3.43
N ARG A 303 23.16 -3.81 3.87
CA ARG A 303 22.38 -3.19 4.93
C ARG A 303 22.16 -4.24 6.02
N GLU A 304 22.52 -3.87 7.24
CA GLU A 304 22.34 -4.73 8.40
C GLU A 304 21.34 -4.07 9.31
N TYR A 305 20.40 -4.85 9.82
CA TYR A 305 19.30 -4.33 10.62
C TYR A 305 19.47 -4.76 12.08
N ARG A 306 19.35 -3.78 12.99
CA ARG A 306 19.27 -4.08 14.42
C ARG A 306 17.83 -3.93 14.84
N LEU A 307 17.33 -4.91 15.58
CA LEU A 307 15.93 -4.94 15.99
C LEU A 307 15.83 -4.78 17.49
N ASP A 308 14.73 -4.17 17.95
CA ASP A 308 14.43 -4.17 19.38
C ASP A 308 13.78 -5.52 19.72
N ARG A 309 13.38 -5.67 20.99
CA ARG A 309 12.82 -6.94 21.43
C ARG A 309 11.42 -7.20 20.84
N ASN A 310 10.75 -6.17 20.36
CA ASN A 310 9.47 -6.34 19.66
C ASN A 310 9.66 -6.65 18.18
N GLY A 311 10.91 -6.70 17.70
CA GLY A 311 11.17 -6.99 16.31
C GLY A 311 11.14 -5.78 15.40
N GLN A 312 11.06 -4.57 15.94
CA GLN A 312 11.09 -3.37 15.13
C GLN A 312 12.52 -2.91 14.89
N VAL A 313 12.79 -2.40 13.70
CA VAL A 313 14.15 -1.99 13.34
C VAL A 313 14.48 -0.70 14.08
N THR A 314 15.59 -0.72 14.85
CA THR A 314 16.09 0.46 15.53
C THR A 314 17.30 1.07 14.84
N ALA A 315 17.98 0.32 14.01
CA ALA A 315 19.14 0.85 13.30
C ALA A 315 19.36 0.08 12.00
N VAL A 316 19.81 0.82 11.00
CA VAL A 316 20.28 0.25 9.75
C VAL A 316 21.73 0.71 9.59
N THR A 317 22.64 -0.24 9.43
CA THR A 317 24.02 0.06 9.13
C THR A 317 24.28 -0.27 7.67
N ALA A 318 24.67 0.71 6.89
CA ALA A 318 24.85 0.54 5.45
C ALA A 318 26.31 0.73 5.09
N SER A 319 26.79 -0.10 4.17
CA SER A 319 28.15 0.01 3.66
C SER A 319 28.14 -0.41 2.20
N GLY A 320 29.23 -0.09 1.50
CA GLY A 320 29.38 -0.54 0.13
C GLY A 320 29.94 0.50 -0.78
N THR A 321 29.93 0.15 -2.05
CA THR A 321 30.49 0.98 -3.10
C THR A 321 29.75 2.33 -3.19
N GLY A 322 30.49 3.40 -3.13
CA GLY A 322 29.90 4.72 -3.28
C GLY A 322 29.31 5.31 -2.02
N LEU A 323 29.38 4.59 -0.90
CA LEU A 323 28.88 5.09 0.38
C LEU A 323 30.04 5.48 1.27
N GLY A 324 30.05 6.72 1.77
CA GLY A 324 30.97 7.11 2.81
C GLY A 324 30.59 6.47 4.14
N TYR A 325 31.50 6.55 5.10
CA TYR A 325 31.26 5.97 6.41
C TYR A 325 30.02 6.61 7.03
N GLY A 326 29.06 5.77 7.43
CA GLY A 326 27.82 6.21 8.05
C GLY A 326 26.82 6.88 7.13
N GLU A 327 27.14 7.00 5.87
CA GLU A 327 26.32 7.79 4.94
C GLU A 327 24.95 7.20 4.72
N GLY A 328 24.83 5.88 4.70
CA GLY A 328 23.56 5.22 4.51
C GLY A 328 22.93 4.71 5.80
N ASP A 329 23.48 5.08 6.95
CA ASP A 329 22.99 4.58 8.22
C ASP A 329 21.70 5.27 8.61
N GLU A 330 20.84 4.52 9.33
CA GLU A 330 19.56 5.03 9.80
C GLU A 330 19.38 4.61 11.26
N SER A 331 18.65 5.42 12.02
CA SER A 331 18.31 5.06 13.38
C SER A 331 16.85 5.42 13.66
N TYR A 332 16.21 4.62 14.50
CA TYR A 332 14.79 4.75 14.78
C TYR A 332 14.51 4.47 16.24
N GLY A 333 13.66 5.30 16.84
CA GLY A 333 13.16 5.10 18.18
C GLY A 333 11.64 4.98 18.16
N TYR A 334 11.11 4.17 19.06
CA TYR A 334 9.67 3.91 19.14
C TYR A 334 9.17 4.21 20.53
N ASP A 335 7.93 4.68 20.62
CA ASP A 335 7.33 4.89 21.94
C ASP A 335 6.81 3.56 22.49
N SER A 336 6.23 3.59 23.67
CA SER A 336 5.81 2.35 24.33
C SER A 336 4.63 1.68 23.62
N CYS A 337 3.95 2.38 22.74
CA CYS A 337 2.86 1.81 21.95
C CYS A 337 3.33 1.34 20.57
N GLY A 338 4.62 1.50 20.27
CA GLY A 338 5.18 1.03 19.00
C GLY A 338 5.19 2.03 17.88
N TYR A 339 4.83 3.28 18.13
CA TYR A 339 4.87 4.31 17.10
C TYR A 339 6.27 4.88 16.98
N LEU A 340 6.64 5.21 15.75
CA LEU A 340 7.91 5.83 15.44
C LEU A 340 7.94 7.24 16.03
N LYS A 341 8.89 7.52 16.95
CA LYS A 341 8.96 8.83 17.56
C LYS A 341 10.27 9.56 17.32
N ALA A 342 11.29 8.86 16.82
CA ALA A 342 12.56 9.49 16.51
C ALA A 342 13.17 8.77 15.33
N GLN A 343 13.70 9.53 14.37
CA GLN A 343 14.31 8.90 13.22
C GLN A 343 15.37 9.80 12.59
N SER A 344 16.40 9.18 12.09
CA SER A 344 17.40 9.84 11.27
C SER A 344 17.83 8.88 10.16
N ALA A 345 18.19 9.43 9.02
CA ALA A 345 18.64 8.65 7.89
C ALA A 345 19.82 9.37 7.25
N GLY A 346 21.02 8.79 7.37
CA GLY A 346 22.23 9.41 6.89
C GLY A 346 22.44 10.74 7.57
N ARG A 347 22.49 11.79 6.75
CA ARG A 347 22.67 13.16 7.27
C ARG A 347 21.34 13.84 7.56
N HIS A 348 20.22 13.18 7.28
CA HIS A 348 18.90 13.76 7.48
C HIS A 348 18.38 13.40 8.86
N ARG A 349 18.21 14.41 9.70
CA ARG A 349 17.53 14.20 10.97
C ARG A 349 16.06 14.48 10.75
N ILE A 350 15.25 13.42 10.81
CA ILE A 350 13.85 13.53 10.43
C ILE A 350 12.99 13.93 11.62
N SER A 351 13.27 13.35 12.81
CA SER A 351 12.57 13.75 14.03
C SER A 351 13.41 13.37 15.23
N GLU A 352 13.08 13.95 16.38
CA GLU A 352 13.82 13.74 17.62
C GLU A 352 12.89 13.17 18.67
N GLU A 353 13.49 12.63 19.75
CA GLU A 353 12.71 12.05 20.83
C GLU A 353 11.79 13.04 21.53
N THR A 354 12.10 14.33 21.42
CA THR A 354 11.24 15.35 22.02
C THR A 354 9.96 15.61 21.23
N ASP A 355 9.82 15.06 20.04
CA ASP A 355 8.60 15.20 19.28
C ASP A 355 7.43 14.63 20.07
N GLN A 356 6.28 15.28 19.96
CA GLN A 356 5.14 14.94 20.81
C GLN A 356 3.94 14.55 19.99
N TYR A 357 3.14 13.67 20.59
CA TYR A 357 1.86 13.28 20.01
C TYR A 357 0.75 14.14 20.62
N ALA A 358 -0.25 14.41 19.81
CA ALA A 358 -1.39 15.23 20.22
C ALA A 358 -2.39 14.45 21.06
N GLY A 359 -2.02 13.27 21.49
CA GLY A 359 -2.92 12.36 22.17
C GLY A 359 -3.41 11.32 21.18
N GLY A 360 -3.59 10.11 21.68
CA GLY A 360 -4.14 9.05 20.86
C GLY A 360 -3.32 8.69 19.65
N HIS A 361 -2.01 8.92 19.72
CA HIS A 361 -1.09 8.52 18.65
C HIS A 361 -1.19 9.40 17.41
N ARG A 362 -1.77 10.58 17.53
CA ARG A 362 -1.73 11.57 16.44
C ARG A 362 -0.55 12.49 16.69
N LEU A 363 0.39 12.47 15.76
CA LEU A 363 1.65 13.19 15.90
C LEU A 363 1.39 14.69 15.82
N LYS A 364 1.83 15.44 16.84
CA LYS A 364 1.65 16.88 16.86
C LYS A 364 2.81 17.59 16.20
N GLN A 365 4.00 17.07 16.36
CA GLN A 365 5.20 17.71 15.84
C GLN A 365 6.27 16.67 15.57
N ALA A 366 6.96 16.80 14.46
CA ALA A 366 8.12 15.97 14.14
C ALA A 366 9.16 16.88 13.50
N GLY A 367 10.29 17.05 14.21
CA GLY A 367 11.31 17.98 13.76
C GLY A 367 10.75 19.38 13.66
N ASN A 368 10.85 19.96 12.48
CA ASN A 368 10.36 21.32 12.23
C ASN A 368 8.96 21.36 11.64
N THR A 369 8.24 20.25 11.67
CA THR A 369 6.93 20.16 11.06
C THR A 369 5.86 19.99 12.13
N GLN A 370 4.82 20.82 12.06
CA GLN A 370 3.65 20.73 12.92
C GLN A 370 2.49 20.13 12.15
N TYR A 371 1.68 19.33 12.85
CA TYR A 371 0.53 18.66 12.26
C TYR A 371 -0.73 19.03 13.03
N ASP A 372 -1.81 19.38 12.32
CA ASP A 372 -3.08 19.68 12.93
C ASP A 372 -4.15 18.72 12.41
N TYR A 373 -5.05 18.35 13.31
CA TYR A 373 -6.11 17.38 13.02
C TYR A 373 -7.47 17.98 13.32
N ASP A 374 -8.48 17.50 12.60
CA ASP A 374 -9.84 17.93 12.91
C ASP A 374 -10.42 17.04 14.01
N ALA A 375 -11.68 17.34 14.40
CA ALA A 375 -12.32 16.61 15.49
C ALA A 375 -12.66 15.17 15.11
N ALA A 376 -12.56 14.81 13.85
CA ALA A 376 -12.75 13.44 13.40
C ALA A 376 -11.42 12.67 13.33
N GLY A 377 -10.31 13.30 13.76
CA GLY A 377 -9.03 12.63 13.82
C GLY A 377 -8.25 12.59 12.50
N ARG A 378 -8.63 13.43 11.55
CA ARG A 378 -7.97 13.46 10.24
C ARG A 378 -7.03 14.66 10.16
N MET A 379 -5.86 14.44 9.56
CA MET A 379 -4.88 15.52 9.41
C MET A 379 -5.42 16.57 8.44
N VAL A 380 -5.51 17.83 8.88
CA VAL A 380 -6.02 18.90 8.03
C VAL A 380 -4.94 19.89 7.62
N SER A 381 -3.81 19.96 8.32
CA SER A 381 -2.72 20.81 7.88
C SER A 381 -1.39 20.28 8.35
N ARG A 382 -0.36 20.66 7.61
CA ARG A 382 1.02 20.31 7.88
C ARG A 382 1.82 21.58 7.64
N THR A 383 2.50 22.07 8.69
CA THR A 383 3.23 23.34 8.62
C THR A 383 4.71 23.08 8.89
N LYS A 384 5.55 23.50 7.96
CA LYS A 384 6.98 23.35 8.08
C LYS A 384 7.61 24.68 8.45
N HIS A 385 8.47 24.65 9.46
CA HIS A 385 9.17 25.83 9.96
C HIS A 385 10.65 25.71 9.63
N ARG A 386 11.21 26.75 9.02
CA ARG A 386 12.65 26.83 8.77
C ARG A 386 13.14 28.18 9.25
N ASP A 387 14.29 28.16 9.92
CA ASP A 387 14.87 29.41 10.44
C ASP A 387 15.07 30.41 9.32
N GLY A 388 14.60 31.63 9.54
CA GLY A 388 14.75 32.70 8.58
C GLY A 388 13.74 32.70 7.46
N TYR A 389 12.77 31.79 7.48
CA TYR A 389 11.74 31.72 6.44
C TYR A 389 10.37 31.74 7.07
N ARG A 390 9.37 32.19 6.31
CA ARG A 390 7.99 32.09 6.74
C ARG A 390 7.59 30.63 6.83
N PRO A 391 6.77 30.25 7.81
CA PRO A 391 6.24 28.91 7.83
C PRO A 391 5.47 28.57 6.55
N GLU A 392 5.61 27.35 6.09
CA GLU A 392 4.90 26.88 4.90
C GLU A 392 3.85 25.87 5.33
N THR A 393 2.59 26.16 4.97
CA THR A 393 1.47 25.32 5.39
C THR A 393 0.81 24.65 4.20
N GLU A 394 0.66 23.35 4.29
CA GLU A 394 -0.11 22.53 3.35
C GLU A 394 -1.44 22.19 4.01
N ARG A 395 -2.50 22.07 3.21
CA ARG A 395 -3.82 21.79 3.75
C ARG A 395 -4.47 20.61 3.04
N PHE A 396 -5.26 19.86 3.81
CA PHE A 396 -5.92 18.64 3.34
C PHE A 396 -7.42 18.75 3.61
N ARG A 397 -8.23 18.36 2.62
CA ARG A 397 -9.69 18.37 2.74
C ARG A 397 -10.22 16.95 2.63
N TRP A 398 -11.21 16.64 3.46
CA TRP A 398 -11.75 15.29 3.58
C TRP A 398 -13.27 15.31 3.39
N ASP A 399 -13.81 14.20 2.90
CA ASP A 399 -15.27 14.03 2.89
C ASP A 399 -15.71 13.21 4.10
N SER A 400 -17.02 12.98 4.21
CA SER A 400 -17.59 12.29 5.37
C SER A 400 -17.14 10.83 5.47
N ARG A 401 -16.63 10.27 4.40
CA ARG A 401 -16.18 8.88 4.37
C ARG A 401 -14.67 8.78 4.59
N ASP A 402 -14.06 9.85 5.09
CA ASP A 402 -12.62 9.91 5.36
C ASP A 402 -11.77 9.75 4.09
N GLN A 403 -12.31 10.18 2.96
CA GLN A 403 -11.57 10.18 1.71
C GLN A 403 -10.98 11.56 1.48
N LEU A 404 -9.72 11.61 1.07
CA LEU A 404 -9.05 12.87 0.78
C LEU A 404 -9.59 13.41 -0.54
N THR A 405 -10.24 14.59 -0.48
CA THR A 405 -10.83 15.20 -1.68
C THR A 405 -10.02 16.37 -2.21
N GLY A 406 -9.09 16.91 -1.42
CA GLY A 406 -8.30 18.01 -1.88
C GLY A 406 -7.02 18.18 -1.11
N TYR A 407 -6.05 18.78 -1.78
CA TYR A 407 -4.76 19.09 -1.20
C TYR A 407 -4.33 20.46 -1.73
N CYS A 408 -3.90 21.33 -0.84
CA CYS A 408 -3.36 22.62 -1.21
C CYS A 408 -1.90 22.68 -0.80
N SER A 409 -1.02 22.88 -1.77
CA SER A 409 0.41 22.97 -1.48
C SER A 409 0.74 24.27 -0.77
N ALA A 410 1.95 24.33 -0.23
CA ALA A 410 2.41 25.55 0.44
C ALA A 410 2.45 26.74 -0.53
N GLN A 411 2.60 26.48 -1.81
CA GLN A 411 2.62 27.54 -2.83
C GLN A 411 1.23 27.87 -3.37
N GLY A 412 0.21 27.24 -2.83
CA GLY A 412 -1.16 27.53 -3.20
C GLY A 412 -1.73 26.72 -4.34
N GLU A 413 -1.01 25.71 -4.81
CA GLU A 413 -1.54 24.84 -5.86
C GLU A 413 -2.60 23.92 -5.29
N GLN A 414 -3.73 23.83 -5.98
CA GLN A 414 -4.87 23.03 -5.54
C GLN A 414 -4.94 21.76 -6.35
N TRP A 415 -4.96 20.63 -5.64
CA TRP A 415 -5.19 19.32 -6.24
C TRP A 415 -6.52 18.80 -5.77
N GLU A 416 -7.27 18.19 -6.67
CA GLU A 416 -8.55 17.57 -6.36
C GLU A 416 -8.47 16.08 -6.64
N TYR A 417 -9.09 15.31 -5.77
CA TYR A 417 -9.12 13.85 -5.88
C TYR A 417 -10.55 13.38 -5.93
N ARG A 418 -10.85 12.50 -6.86
CA ARG A 418 -12.18 11.93 -7.00
C ARG A 418 -12.14 10.44 -6.77
N HIS A 419 -13.26 9.92 -6.26
CA HIS A 419 -13.37 8.52 -5.89
C HIS A 419 -14.64 7.94 -6.49
N ASP A 420 -14.63 6.63 -6.71
CA ASP A 420 -15.85 5.95 -7.10
C ASP A 420 -16.65 5.58 -5.86
N ALA A 421 -17.79 4.93 -6.07
CA ALA A 421 -18.68 4.63 -4.97
C ALA A 421 -18.10 3.61 -3.99
N SER A 422 -17.12 2.82 -4.41
CA SER A 422 -16.42 1.89 -3.51
C SER A 422 -15.28 2.54 -2.75
N GLY A 423 -15.01 3.81 -3.02
CA GLY A 423 -13.91 4.50 -2.35
C GLY A 423 -12.58 4.41 -3.06
N ARG A 424 -12.52 3.82 -4.24
CA ARG A 424 -11.27 3.77 -5.00
C ARG A 424 -11.05 5.11 -5.69
N ARG A 425 -9.82 5.60 -5.63
CA ARG A 425 -9.51 6.90 -6.25
C ARG A 425 -9.46 6.75 -7.77
N THR A 426 -10.30 7.52 -8.46
CA THR A 426 -10.43 7.41 -9.90
C THR A 426 -9.77 8.55 -10.66
N GLU A 427 -9.47 9.66 -9.98
CA GLU A 427 -8.90 10.80 -10.67
C GLU A 427 -8.20 11.73 -9.70
N LYS A 428 -7.10 12.33 -10.15
CA LYS A 428 -6.54 13.50 -9.47
C LYS A 428 -6.20 14.53 -10.53
N ARG A 429 -6.35 15.81 -10.16
CA ARG A 429 -6.08 16.87 -11.12
C ARG A 429 -5.62 18.14 -10.43
N CYS A 430 -4.84 18.92 -11.18
CA CYS A 430 -4.42 20.26 -10.78
C CYS A 430 -4.70 21.18 -11.96
N ASP A 431 -5.69 22.07 -11.79
CA ASP A 431 -6.10 22.93 -12.90
C ASP A 431 -5.01 23.93 -13.28
N ARG A 432 -4.26 24.43 -12.30
CA ARG A 432 -3.18 25.37 -12.60
C ARG A 432 -2.11 24.73 -13.49
N GLN A 433 -1.77 23.48 -13.23
CA GLN A 433 -0.77 22.78 -14.03
C GLN A 433 -1.37 22.16 -15.29
N LYS A 434 -2.70 22.15 -15.40
CA LYS A 434 -3.41 21.55 -16.53
C LYS A 434 -3.09 20.08 -16.67
N ILE A 435 -3.02 19.40 -15.53
CA ILE A 435 -2.74 17.97 -15.46
C ILE A 435 -3.97 17.26 -14.88
N ARG A 436 -4.32 16.15 -15.50
CA ARG A 436 -5.37 15.27 -15.00
C ARG A 436 -4.90 13.84 -15.16
N ILE A 437 -5.04 13.03 -14.12
CA ILE A 437 -4.63 11.64 -14.13
C ILE A 437 -5.83 10.79 -13.72
N THR A 438 -6.15 9.77 -14.52
CA THR A 438 -7.28 8.89 -14.24
C THR A 438 -6.80 7.48 -14.00
N TYR A 439 -7.56 6.75 -13.19
CA TYR A 439 -7.21 5.39 -12.77
C TYR A 439 -8.37 4.46 -13.06
N LEU A 440 -8.06 3.32 -13.67
CA LEU A 440 -9.04 2.27 -13.93
C LEU A 440 -8.67 1.07 -13.07
N TRP A 441 -9.63 0.55 -12.33
CA TRP A 441 -9.38 -0.46 -11.32
C TRP A 441 -9.78 -1.87 -11.76
N ASP A 442 -8.97 -2.83 -11.39
CA ASP A 442 -9.24 -4.26 -11.50
C ASP A 442 -9.31 -4.78 -10.06
N GLY A 443 -10.51 -4.77 -9.48
CA GLY A 443 -10.65 -5.06 -8.07
C GLY A 443 -9.97 -3.98 -7.24
N ASP A 444 -9.03 -4.38 -6.41
CA ASP A 444 -8.27 -3.45 -5.57
C ASP A 444 -6.90 -3.13 -6.13
N SER A 445 -6.65 -3.49 -7.38
CA SER A 445 -5.40 -3.13 -8.09
C SER A 445 -5.73 -2.21 -9.24
N ILE A 446 -4.81 -1.33 -9.57
CA ILE A 446 -5.00 -0.41 -10.69
C ILE A 446 -4.55 -1.13 -11.96
N ALA A 447 -5.45 -1.20 -12.95
CA ALA A 447 -5.15 -1.84 -14.23
C ALA A 447 -4.57 -0.85 -15.24
N GLU A 448 -4.91 0.43 -15.11
CA GLU A 448 -4.52 1.40 -16.11
C GLU A 448 -4.47 2.78 -15.49
N ILE A 449 -3.46 3.56 -15.86
CA ILE A 449 -3.32 4.96 -15.47
C ILE A 449 -3.17 5.79 -16.74
N ARG A 450 -4.00 6.83 -16.89
CA ARG A 450 -3.92 7.76 -18.01
C ARG A 450 -3.57 9.14 -17.49
N GLU A 451 -2.62 9.78 -18.17
CA GLU A 451 -2.26 11.15 -17.86
C GLU A 451 -2.63 12.04 -19.02
N TYR A 452 -3.29 13.15 -18.71
CA TYR A 452 -3.69 14.17 -19.69
C TYR A 452 -2.96 15.46 -19.35
N ARG A 453 -2.43 16.12 -20.36
CA ARG A 453 -1.82 17.44 -20.24
C ARG A 453 -2.50 18.37 -21.22
N ASP A 454 -2.96 19.54 -20.73
CA ASP A 454 -3.74 20.46 -21.56
C ASP A 454 -4.92 19.76 -22.22
N ASP A 455 -5.57 18.87 -21.47
CA ASP A 455 -6.74 18.12 -21.92
C ASP A 455 -6.45 17.14 -23.08
N LYS A 456 -5.19 16.86 -23.34
CA LYS A 456 -4.80 15.89 -24.34
C LYS A 456 -4.12 14.69 -23.69
N LEU A 457 -4.44 13.51 -24.16
CA LEU A 457 -3.82 12.29 -23.64
C LEU A 457 -2.32 12.34 -23.87
N TYR A 458 -1.56 12.20 -22.80
CA TYR A 458 -0.11 12.23 -22.82
C TYR A 458 0.51 10.85 -22.64
N SER A 459 -0.06 10.02 -21.77
CA SER A 459 0.50 8.69 -21.50
C SER A 459 -0.58 7.74 -21.02
N VAL A 460 -0.34 6.47 -21.26
CA VAL A 460 -1.16 5.37 -20.75
C VAL A 460 -0.23 4.34 -20.15
N ARG A 461 -0.52 3.90 -18.94
CA ARG A 461 0.18 2.79 -18.29
C ARG A 461 -0.79 1.64 -18.13
N HIS A 462 -0.44 0.52 -18.71
CA HIS A 462 -1.20 -0.73 -18.57
C HIS A 462 -0.44 -1.58 -17.56
N LEU A 463 -1.10 -1.96 -16.47
CA LEU A 463 -0.45 -2.56 -15.34
C LEU A 463 -1.01 -3.96 -15.09
N VAL A 464 -0.13 -4.88 -14.75
CA VAL A 464 -0.49 -6.24 -14.40
C VAL A 464 0.11 -6.52 -13.02
N PHE A 465 -0.74 -6.98 -12.11
CA PHE A 465 -0.36 -7.32 -10.75
C PHE A 465 -0.65 -8.79 -10.49
N ASN A 466 0.13 -9.37 -9.59
CA ASN A 466 -0.20 -10.63 -8.95
C ASN A 466 -0.36 -10.30 -7.47
N GLY A 467 -1.62 -10.27 -7.01
CA GLY A 467 -1.88 -9.70 -5.71
C GLY A 467 -1.54 -8.22 -5.71
N PHE A 468 -0.67 -7.81 -4.80
CA PHE A 468 -0.23 -6.42 -4.75
C PHE A 468 1.16 -6.22 -5.37
N GLU A 469 1.77 -7.29 -5.88
CA GLU A 469 3.08 -7.17 -6.53
C GLU A 469 2.91 -6.80 -7.99
N LEU A 470 3.56 -5.72 -8.41
CA LEU A 470 3.57 -5.34 -9.82
C LEU A 470 4.39 -6.36 -10.60
N ILE A 471 3.78 -6.92 -11.65
CA ILE A 471 4.45 -7.87 -12.52
C ILE A 471 4.98 -7.16 -13.76
N SER A 472 4.13 -6.32 -14.36
CA SER A 472 4.50 -5.71 -15.63
C SER A 472 3.81 -4.36 -15.79
N GLN A 473 4.51 -3.48 -16.50
CA GLN A 473 3.99 -2.19 -16.91
C GLN A 473 4.23 -2.05 -18.40
N GLN A 474 3.16 -1.77 -19.14
CA GLN A 474 3.31 -1.38 -20.54
C GLN A 474 3.01 0.10 -20.62
N PHE A 475 4.03 0.88 -20.92
CA PHE A 475 3.99 2.33 -20.81
C PHE A 475 4.01 2.91 -22.21
N SER A 476 2.94 3.63 -22.56
CA SER A 476 2.80 4.33 -23.85
C SER A 476 2.78 5.82 -23.58
N ARG A 477 3.54 6.56 -24.36
CA ARG A 477 3.57 8.00 -24.20
C ARG A 477 3.80 8.67 -25.56
N VAL A 478 3.34 9.93 -25.63
CA VAL A 478 3.53 10.70 -26.85
C VAL A 478 4.93 11.31 -26.86
N ARG A 479 5.57 11.28 -28.02
CA ARG A 479 6.88 11.90 -28.23
C ARG A 479 6.79 12.78 -29.45
N GLN A 480 7.37 13.98 -29.36
CA GLN A 480 7.44 14.91 -30.46
C GLN A 480 8.87 15.44 -30.54
N ALA A 481 9.59 15.02 -31.58
CA ALA A 481 11.01 15.38 -31.70
C ALA A 481 11.21 16.86 -31.98
N HIS A 482 10.23 17.49 -32.63
CA HIS A 482 10.32 18.89 -33.01
C HIS A 482 8.90 19.42 -33.18
N PRO A 483 8.64 20.69 -32.87
CA PRO A 483 7.27 21.19 -32.99
C PRO A 483 6.67 21.05 -34.40
N SER A 484 7.51 21.00 -35.43
CA SER A 484 7.02 20.84 -36.78
C SER A 484 6.73 19.40 -37.17
N VAL A 485 7.08 18.44 -36.31
CA VAL A 485 6.89 17.02 -36.63
C VAL A 485 5.67 16.52 -35.83
N ALA A 486 4.86 15.69 -36.45
CA ALA A 486 3.68 15.14 -35.76
C ALA A 486 4.09 14.31 -34.57
N PRO A 487 3.35 14.41 -33.46
CA PRO A 487 3.65 13.55 -32.30
C PRO A 487 3.51 12.09 -32.64
N GLN A 488 4.35 11.27 -32.04
CA GLN A 488 4.31 9.83 -32.22
C GLN A 488 4.19 9.15 -30.88
N TRP A 489 3.50 8.02 -30.84
CA TRP A 489 3.37 7.23 -29.65
C TRP A 489 4.45 6.15 -29.60
N VAL A 490 5.03 5.99 -28.42
CA VAL A 490 6.06 4.99 -28.16
C VAL A 490 5.58 4.13 -27.02
N THR A 491 5.57 2.82 -27.22
CA THR A 491 5.14 1.87 -26.20
C THR A 491 6.29 0.95 -25.83
N ARG A 492 6.52 0.77 -24.54
CA ARG A 492 7.56 -0.11 -24.03
C ARG A 492 6.95 -1.05 -22.98
N THR A 493 7.38 -2.29 -23.01
CA THR A 493 6.99 -3.28 -22.00
C THR A 493 8.10 -3.42 -20.99
N ASN A 494 7.74 -3.31 -19.71
CA ASN A 494 8.68 -3.45 -18.61
C ASN A 494 8.21 -4.55 -17.67
N TYR A 495 9.18 -5.29 -17.12
CA TYR A 495 8.92 -6.29 -16.10
C TYR A 495 9.55 -5.85 -14.81
N ALA A 496 8.82 -6.02 -13.71
CA ALA A 496 9.22 -5.51 -12.42
C ALA A 496 9.84 -6.61 -11.58
N VAL A 497 10.88 -6.24 -10.82
CA VAL A 497 11.43 -7.08 -9.77
C VAL A 497 11.27 -6.29 -8.48
N SER A 498 10.66 -6.95 -7.49
CA SER A 498 10.29 -6.29 -6.24
C SER A 498 10.99 -6.94 -5.05
N ASP A 499 11.13 -6.17 -3.96
CA ASP A 499 11.69 -6.74 -2.75
C ASP A 499 10.61 -7.53 -1.99
N LEU A 500 10.94 -7.93 -0.77
CA LEU A 500 10.05 -8.78 0.02
C LEU A 500 8.76 -8.07 0.44
N THR A 501 8.77 -6.74 0.42
CA THR A 501 7.57 -5.96 0.77
C THR A 501 6.72 -5.62 -0.44
N GLY A 502 7.13 -6.02 -1.63
CA GLY A 502 6.44 -5.68 -2.85
C GLY A 502 6.85 -4.35 -3.45
N ARG A 503 7.88 -3.73 -2.92
CA ARG A 503 8.38 -2.48 -3.47
C ARG A 503 9.18 -2.77 -4.74
N PRO A 504 8.90 -2.11 -5.87
CA PRO A 504 9.69 -2.32 -7.07
C PRO A 504 11.14 -1.87 -6.88
N LEU A 505 12.07 -2.75 -7.15
CA LEU A 505 13.51 -2.49 -7.06
C LEU A 505 14.09 -2.04 -8.39
N MET A 506 13.55 -2.58 -9.47
CA MET A 506 13.99 -2.28 -10.83
C MET A 506 12.89 -2.64 -11.79
N LEU A 507 12.85 -1.92 -12.89
CA LEU A 507 12.11 -2.34 -14.07
C LEU A 507 13.10 -2.71 -15.17
N PHE A 508 12.80 -3.79 -15.85
CA PHE A 508 13.61 -4.31 -16.95
C PHE A 508 12.81 -4.29 -18.23
N ASN A 509 13.46 -4.09 -19.36
CA ASN A 509 12.76 -4.25 -20.63
C ASN A 509 12.59 -5.76 -20.91
N SER A 510 11.96 -6.06 -22.05
CA SER A 510 11.63 -7.44 -22.39
C SER A 510 12.85 -8.32 -22.53
N GLU A 511 13.98 -7.77 -22.90
CA GLU A 511 15.23 -8.51 -23.07
C GLU A 511 16.03 -8.65 -21.77
N GLY A 512 15.62 -7.94 -20.71
CA GLY A 512 16.29 -8.07 -19.42
C GLY A 512 17.28 -6.97 -19.12
N LYS A 513 17.21 -5.85 -19.83
CA LYS A 513 18.07 -4.70 -19.52
C LYS A 513 17.33 -3.74 -18.61
N THR A 514 18.06 -3.15 -17.67
CA THR A 514 17.48 -2.22 -16.70
C THR A 514 17.01 -0.95 -17.39
N VAL A 515 15.77 -0.53 -17.11
CA VAL A 515 15.26 0.73 -17.64
C VAL A 515 14.91 1.74 -16.56
N TRP A 516 14.74 1.30 -15.32
CA TRP A 516 14.38 2.21 -14.23
C TRP A 516 14.78 1.61 -12.90
N ARG A 517 15.16 2.48 -11.98
CA ARG A 517 15.32 2.11 -10.57
C ARG A 517 14.98 3.33 -9.71
N PRO A 518 14.53 3.09 -8.46
CA PRO A 518 14.14 4.20 -7.60
C PRO A 518 15.34 4.94 -7.05
N GLY A 519 15.08 6.12 -6.49
CA GLY A 519 16.08 6.82 -5.71
C GLY A 519 16.23 6.21 -4.34
N GLN A 520 17.18 6.73 -3.58
CA GLN A 520 17.42 6.27 -2.23
C GLN A 520 16.27 6.69 -1.32
N THR A 521 15.85 5.79 -0.45
CA THR A 521 14.82 6.07 0.55
C THR A 521 15.25 5.54 1.90
N SER A 522 14.65 6.09 2.95
CA SER A 522 14.79 5.54 4.28
C SER A 522 14.02 4.23 4.39
N LEU A 523 14.20 3.52 5.51
CA LEU A 523 13.43 2.31 5.75
C LEU A 523 11.92 2.56 5.66
N TRP A 524 11.46 3.71 6.13
CA TRP A 524 10.05 4.04 6.13
C TRP A 524 9.58 4.70 4.85
N GLY A 525 10.46 4.85 3.88
CA GLY A 525 10.08 5.26 2.53
C GLY A 525 10.29 6.72 2.22
N LEU A 526 10.88 7.48 3.14
CA LEU A 526 11.17 8.89 2.86
C LEU A 526 12.21 9.00 1.76
N ALA A 527 11.92 9.78 0.74
CA ALA A 527 12.87 9.97 -0.36
C ALA A 527 14.06 10.78 0.13
N LEU A 528 15.25 10.23 -0.01
CA LEU A 528 16.49 10.87 0.41
C LEU A 528 17.23 11.47 -0.78
N SER A 529 16.94 10.98 -2.00
CA SER A 529 17.51 11.51 -3.21
C SER A 529 16.53 11.27 -4.36
N LEU A 530 16.61 12.12 -5.36
CA LEU A 530 15.84 11.90 -6.57
C LEU A 530 16.43 10.73 -7.35
N PRO A 531 15.64 10.06 -8.20
CA PRO A 531 16.19 8.93 -8.98
C PRO A 531 17.41 9.32 -9.79
N ALA A 532 17.45 10.55 -10.32
CA ALA A 532 18.60 11.01 -11.09
C ALA A 532 19.83 11.24 -10.21
N ASP A 533 19.63 11.34 -8.90
CA ASP A 533 20.71 11.64 -7.97
C ASP A 533 21.06 10.44 -7.09
N THR A 534 20.78 9.24 -7.56
CA THR A 534 21.03 8.06 -6.75
C THR A 534 22.49 7.72 -6.58
N GLY A 535 23.35 8.39 -7.33
CA GLY A 535 24.75 8.02 -7.35
C GLY A 535 25.06 6.87 -8.27
N TYR A 536 24.07 6.36 -8.96
CA TYR A 536 24.30 5.30 -9.93
C TYR A 536 24.63 5.90 -11.28
N PRO A 537 25.73 5.49 -11.87
CA PRO A 537 26.04 5.99 -13.21
C PRO A 537 25.05 5.47 -14.23
N ASP A 538 24.76 6.30 -15.22
CA ASP A 538 24.00 5.88 -16.40
C ASP A 538 24.81 6.23 -17.62
N PRO A 539 25.98 5.59 -17.80
CA PRO A 539 26.87 5.97 -18.88
C PRO A 539 26.31 5.73 -20.27
N ARG A 540 25.30 4.84 -20.37
CA ARG A 540 24.69 4.56 -21.66
C ARG A 540 23.44 5.36 -21.91
N GLY A 541 22.93 6.09 -20.92
CA GLY A 541 21.70 6.82 -21.06
C GLY A 541 20.49 5.95 -21.28
N GLU A 542 20.49 4.75 -20.71
CA GLU A 542 19.42 3.79 -20.94
C GLU A 542 18.29 3.87 -19.93
N LEU A 543 18.52 4.54 -18.80
CA LEU A 543 17.47 4.67 -17.79
C LEU A 543 16.45 5.71 -18.21
N ASP A 544 15.21 5.45 -17.89
CA ASP A 544 14.09 6.28 -18.27
C ASP A 544 13.32 6.71 -17.01
N PRO A 545 13.53 7.93 -16.52
CA PRO A 545 12.84 8.36 -15.31
C PRO A 545 11.32 8.34 -15.45
N GLU A 546 10.79 8.52 -16.66
CA GLU A 546 9.35 8.49 -16.84
C GLU A 546 8.76 7.09 -16.72
N ALA A 547 9.60 6.06 -16.77
CA ALA A 547 9.13 4.70 -16.55
C ALA A 547 8.82 4.39 -15.09
N ASN A 548 9.08 5.32 -14.18
CA ASN A 548 8.75 5.18 -12.76
C ASN A 548 7.30 4.71 -12.63
N PRO A 549 7.05 3.55 -12.01
CA PRO A 549 5.67 3.06 -11.92
C PRO A 549 4.84 3.80 -10.89
N GLY A 550 5.47 4.60 -10.03
CA GLY A 550 4.73 5.39 -9.05
C GLY A 550 4.42 4.67 -7.76
N LEU A 551 5.07 3.56 -7.51
CA LEU A 551 4.81 2.76 -6.31
C LEU A 551 5.94 2.91 -5.30
N LEU A 552 5.56 2.98 -4.01
CA LEU A 552 6.54 2.84 -2.93
C LEU A 552 6.47 1.39 -2.45
N TYR A 553 5.76 1.10 -1.37
CA TYR A 553 5.55 -0.28 -0.97
C TYR A 553 4.33 -0.85 -1.69
N ALA A 554 4.07 -2.14 -1.50
CA ALA A 554 2.97 -2.80 -2.20
C ALA A 554 1.66 -2.04 -1.99
N GLY A 555 1.00 -1.71 -3.08
CA GLY A 555 -0.28 -1.01 -3.04
C GLY A 555 -0.22 0.46 -2.70
N GLN A 556 0.97 1.04 -2.56
CA GLN A 556 1.13 2.44 -2.18
C GLN A 556 1.54 3.27 -3.39
N TRP A 557 0.63 4.13 -3.82
CA TRP A 557 0.85 4.97 -5.00
C TRP A 557 1.35 6.34 -4.55
N GLN A 558 2.54 6.70 -5.01
CA GLN A 558 3.18 7.96 -4.61
C GLN A 558 2.52 9.14 -5.30
N ASP A 559 2.21 10.17 -4.53
CA ASP A 559 1.72 11.45 -5.04
C ASP A 559 2.86 12.45 -4.93
N ALA A 560 3.42 12.83 -6.07
CA ALA A 560 4.57 13.74 -6.07
C ALA A 560 4.22 15.10 -5.51
N GLU A 561 2.97 15.53 -5.65
CA GLU A 561 2.56 16.86 -5.21
C GLU A 561 2.64 17.01 -3.69
N SER A 562 2.37 15.96 -2.93
CA SER A 562 2.30 16.03 -1.48
C SER A 562 3.35 15.20 -0.77
N GLY A 563 3.97 14.27 -1.47
CA GLY A 563 4.85 13.28 -0.85
C GLY A 563 4.14 12.17 -0.13
N LEU A 564 2.81 12.14 -0.21
CA LEU A 564 2.02 11.10 0.42
C LEU A 564 1.85 9.91 -0.52
N CYS A 565 1.47 8.77 0.05
CA CYS A 565 1.21 7.57 -0.73
C CYS A 565 -0.23 7.14 -0.53
N TYR A 566 -0.97 7.05 -1.63
CA TYR A 566 -2.36 6.59 -1.62
C TYR A 566 -2.36 5.06 -1.45
N ASN A 567 -3.02 4.57 -0.42
CA ASN A 567 -3.00 3.16 -0.05
C ASN A 567 -4.43 2.64 0.06
N ARG A 568 -5.20 2.78 -0.98
CA ARG A 568 -6.58 2.32 -1.15
C ARG A 568 -7.56 2.98 -0.16
N PHE A 569 -7.39 2.74 1.14
CA PHE A 569 -8.32 3.24 2.16
C PHE A 569 -7.75 4.42 2.92
N ARG A 570 -6.45 4.62 2.90
CA ARG A 570 -5.79 5.68 3.66
C ARG A 570 -4.61 6.22 2.88
N TYR A 571 -4.05 7.33 3.37
CA TYR A 571 -2.82 7.91 2.83
C TYR A 571 -1.70 7.71 3.84
N TYR A 572 -0.58 7.23 3.35
CA TYR A 572 0.60 6.97 4.14
C TYR A 572 1.60 8.12 3.98
N GLU A 573 2.19 8.55 5.09
CA GLU A 573 3.21 9.60 5.08
C GLU A 573 4.57 8.98 5.39
N PRO A 574 5.47 8.89 4.40
CA PRO A 574 6.78 8.29 4.65
C PRO A 574 7.61 9.05 5.69
N GLU A 575 7.40 10.35 5.82
CA GLU A 575 8.18 11.14 6.76
C GLU A 575 7.93 10.72 8.22
N THR A 576 6.73 10.30 8.53
CA THR A 576 6.37 9.92 9.90
C THR A 576 6.15 8.43 10.07
N GLY A 577 6.01 7.68 8.98
CA GLY A 577 5.67 6.27 9.05
C GLY A 577 4.25 6.00 9.49
N MET A 578 3.35 6.97 9.34
CA MET A 578 1.99 6.88 9.84
C MET A 578 0.98 7.24 8.76
N TYR A 579 -0.25 6.79 9.00
CA TYR A 579 -1.39 7.20 8.18
C TYR A 579 -1.94 8.54 8.67
N LEU A 580 -2.64 9.25 7.78
CA LEU A 580 -3.21 10.56 8.09
C LEU A 580 -4.54 10.47 8.83
N VAL A 581 -5.16 9.30 8.84
CA VAL A 581 -6.41 9.06 9.57
C VAL A 581 -6.28 7.73 10.29
N SER A 582 -7.14 7.52 11.28
CA SER A 582 -7.11 6.24 11.99
C SER A 582 -7.66 5.13 11.11
N ASP A 583 -7.34 3.89 11.49
CA ASP A 583 -7.80 2.71 10.78
C ASP A 583 -9.33 2.73 10.72
N PRO A 584 -9.93 2.55 9.53
CA PRO A 584 -11.39 2.49 9.44
C PRO A 584 -12.01 1.39 10.31
N LEU A 585 -11.25 0.34 10.61
CA LEU A 585 -11.72 -0.73 11.48
C LEU A 585 -11.55 -0.42 12.96
N GLY A 586 -10.92 0.71 13.31
CA GLY A 586 -10.63 1.02 14.69
C GLY A 586 -9.76 -0.04 15.34
N LEU A 587 -10.13 -0.46 16.56
CA LEU A 587 -9.37 -1.50 17.26
C LEU A 587 -9.37 -2.83 16.51
N LEU A 588 -10.37 -3.10 15.70
CA LEU A 588 -10.41 -4.35 14.94
C LEU A 588 -9.26 -4.46 13.96
N GLY A 589 -8.71 -3.34 13.54
CA GLY A 589 -7.56 -3.32 12.66
C GLY A 589 -6.22 -3.29 13.37
N GLY A 590 -6.24 -3.31 14.71
CA GLY A 590 -5.02 -3.27 15.50
C GLY A 590 -5.05 -2.16 16.53
N GLU A 591 -4.19 -2.27 17.51
CA GLU A 591 -4.16 -1.31 18.62
C GLU A 591 -3.49 0.01 18.26
N GLN A 592 -2.60 0.02 17.27
CA GLN A 592 -1.96 1.24 16.78
C GLN A 592 -2.73 1.72 15.55
N THR A 593 -3.74 2.54 15.79
CA THR A 593 -4.72 2.85 14.75
C THR A 593 -4.21 3.77 13.64
N TYR A 594 -3.05 4.42 13.84
CA TYR A 594 -2.43 5.27 12.81
C TYR A 594 -1.16 4.66 12.24
N ARG A 595 -0.74 3.49 12.70
CA ARG A 595 0.52 2.89 12.27
C ARG A 595 0.35 2.13 10.96
N TYR A 596 1.35 2.24 10.08
CA TYR A 596 1.35 1.47 8.84
C TYR A 596 1.63 -0.01 9.14
N VAL A 597 2.86 -0.34 9.47
CA VAL A 597 3.28 -1.71 9.79
C VAL A 597 4.41 -1.61 10.81
N PRO A 598 4.73 -2.70 11.51
CA PRO A 598 5.89 -2.66 12.41
C PRO A 598 7.21 -2.38 11.71
N ASN A 599 7.44 -2.99 10.54
CA ASN A 599 8.61 -2.75 9.71
C ASN A 599 8.18 -2.80 8.27
N PRO A 600 8.42 -1.72 7.51
CA PRO A 600 8.07 -1.74 6.09
C PRO A 600 8.94 -2.67 5.27
#